data_146235172b633337498d3e8ec1e14769
#
_entry.id   146235172b633337498d3e8ec1e14769
#
_cell.length_a   1.000
_cell.length_b   1.000
_cell.length_c   1.000
_cell.angle_alpha   90.00
_cell.angle_beta   90.00
_cell.angle_gamma   90.00
#
_symmetry.space_group_name_H-M   'P 1'
#
loop_
_entity.id
_entity.type
_entity.pdbx_description
1 polymer ?
#
loop_
_entity_poly.entity_id
_entity_poly.type
_entity_poly.pdbx_seq_one_letter_code
_entity_poly.pdbx_strand_id
1 'polypeptide(L)'
;MGGPGSGLGGSWRVIVLNDDHNTFEGVAGALSTVLPGVSYDRGMALANRIHNSGQAIVWSGQKELAEHYWEQLGGYGLTMAPLEQG
;
A
#
# COMPACT_ATOMS: atom_id res chain seq x y z
N MET A 1 -5.07 25.71 8.95
CA MET A 1 -5.19 25.04 8.87
C MET A 1 -4.81 24.51 8.51
N GLY A 2 -4.57 24.29 8.68
CA GLY A 2 -4.23 23.59 8.37
C GLY A 2 -4.56 22.97 8.27
N GLY A 3 -4.90 23.15 8.34
CA GLY A 3 -5.35 22.57 8.33
C GLY A 3 -5.43 21.79 8.78
N PRO A 4 -6.11 21.47 8.82
CA PRO A 4 -6.14 20.51 9.47
C PRO A 4 -5.43 19.55 9.15
N GLY A 5 -5.47 19.40 8.38
CA GLY A 5 -4.76 18.36 8.10
C GLY A 5 -3.52 18.55 8.57
N SER A 6 -3.38 19.51 8.64
CA SER A 6 -2.24 19.74 8.99
C SER A 6 -1.89 18.93 9.99
N GLY A 7 -1.39 19.07 10.44
CA GLY A 7 -0.80 18.58 11.36
C GLY A 7 -1.25 17.39 11.98
N LEU A 8 -2.37 17.42 12.32
CA LEU A 8 -2.72 16.32 12.97
C LEU A 8 -2.67 15.20 12.16
N GLY A 9 -1.75 14.60 12.15
CA GLY A 9 -1.73 13.46 11.58
C GLY A 9 -1.35 13.30 10.23
N GLY A 10 -1.35 14.13 9.48
CA GLY A 10 -0.99 13.98 8.13
C GLY A 10 -1.44 12.66 7.56
N SER A 11 -1.04 12.36 6.37
CA SER A 11 -1.32 11.08 5.75
C SER A 11 -0.18 10.10 6.03
N TRP A 12 -0.56 8.87 6.32
CA TRP A 12 0.39 7.78 6.48
C TRP A 12 0.35 6.93 5.23
N ARG A 13 1.50 6.61 4.70
CA ARG A 13 1.62 5.88 3.43
C ARG A 13 1.93 4.43 3.67
N VAL A 14 1.17 3.58 2.98
CA VAL A 14 1.43 2.15 2.93
C VAL A 14 2.19 1.89 1.64
N ILE A 15 3.40 1.39 1.75
CA ILE A 15 4.32 1.23 0.63
C ILE A 15 4.68 -0.24 0.48
N VAL A 16 4.50 -0.77 -0.73
CA VAL A 16 4.89 -2.14 -1.05
C VAL A 16 6.18 -2.09 -1.84
N LEU A 17 7.12 -2.93 -1.44
CA LEU A 17 8.42 -3.05 -2.10
C LEU A 17 8.40 -4.21 -3.09
N ASN A 18 9.18 -4.07 -4.16
CA ASN A 18 9.38 -5.15 -5.10
C ASN A 18 10.18 -6.26 -4.43
N ASP A 19 9.87 -7.49 -4.79
CA ASP A 19 10.66 -8.64 -4.38
C ASP A 19 10.68 -9.62 -5.55
N ASP A 20 11.36 -10.73 -5.41
CA ASP A 20 11.50 -11.69 -6.49
C ASP A 20 10.72 -12.98 -6.27
N HIS A 21 9.77 -12.99 -5.33
CA HIS A 21 8.96 -14.18 -5.11
C HIS A 21 7.45 -13.92 -5.20
N ASN A 22 6.99 -12.69 -5.12
CA ASN A 22 5.58 -12.40 -5.33
C ASN A 22 5.29 -12.21 -6.81
N THR A 23 4.21 -12.81 -7.30
CA THR A 23 3.79 -12.64 -8.68
C THR A 23 2.93 -11.39 -8.81
N PHE A 24 2.78 -10.88 -10.03
CA PHE A 24 1.89 -9.74 -10.30
C PHE A 24 0.47 -10.09 -9.85
N GLU A 25 -0.01 -11.28 -10.21
CA GLU A 25 -1.35 -11.71 -9.84
C GLU A 25 -1.51 -11.83 -8.32
N GLY A 26 -0.51 -12.32 -7.65
CA GLY A 26 -0.53 -12.42 -6.20
C GLY A 26 -0.60 -11.06 -5.52
N VAL A 27 0.19 -10.13 -6.01
CA VAL A 27 0.17 -8.76 -5.49
C VAL A 27 -1.18 -8.10 -5.78
N ALA A 28 -1.67 -8.21 -7.02
CA ALA A 28 -2.95 -7.64 -7.40
C ALA A 28 -4.08 -8.22 -6.57
N GLY A 29 -4.06 -9.54 -6.34
CA GLY A 29 -5.07 -10.19 -5.53
C GLY A 29 -5.07 -9.70 -4.10
N ALA A 30 -3.90 -9.56 -3.49
CA ALA A 30 -3.79 -9.06 -2.12
C ALA A 30 -4.28 -7.62 -2.04
N LEU A 31 -3.84 -6.76 -2.95
CA LEU A 31 -4.23 -5.36 -2.95
C LEU A 31 -5.74 -5.18 -3.12
N SER A 32 -6.32 -5.92 -4.06
CA SER A 32 -7.75 -5.78 -4.30
C SER A 32 -8.60 -6.39 -3.18
N THR A 33 -8.06 -7.36 -2.47
CA THR A 33 -8.77 -7.98 -1.35
C THR A 33 -8.73 -7.09 -0.11
N VAL A 34 -7.59 -6.49 0.16
CA VAL A 34 -7.37 -5.75 1.41
C VAL A 34 -7.81 -4.29 1.30
N LEU A 35 -7.50 -3.62 0.20
CA LEU A 35 -7.67 -2.17 0.12
C LEU A 35 -9.02 -1.80 -0.47
N PRO A 36 -9.75 -0.89 0.18
CA PRO A 36 -11.04 -0.46 -0.35
C PRO A 36 -10.85 0.30 -1.66
N GLY A 37 -11.74 0.06 -2.60
CA GLY A 37 -11.73 0.78 -3.87
C GLY A 37 -10.65 0.35 -4.83
N VAL A 38 -9.89 -0.69 -4.54
CA VAL A 38 -8.85 -1.18 -5.44
C VAL A 38 -9.36 -2.42 -6.14
N SER A 39 -9.67 -2.28 -7.44
CA SER A 39 -10.06 -3.42 -8.25
C SER A 39 -8.85 -4.28 -8.57
N TYR A 40 -9.09 -5.47 -9.08
CA TYR A 40 -7.99 -6.34 -9.50
C TYR A 40 -7.16 -5.66 -10.59
N ASP A 41 -7.82 -4.99 -11.55
CA ASP A 41 -7.09 -4.28 -12.60
C ASP A 41 -6.23 -3.15 -12.04
N ARG A 42 -6.74 -2.42 -11.07
CA ARG A 42 -5.95 -1.40 -10.39
C ARG A 42 -4.79 -2.04 -9.63
N GLY A 43 -5.06 -3.19 -9.02
CA GLY A 43 -4.01 -3.95 -8.33
C GLY A 43 -2.91 -4.38 -9.28
N MET A 44 -3.26 -4.80 -10.50
CA MET A 44 -2.26 -5.17 -11.51
C MET A 44 -1.44 -3.96 -11.94
N ALA A 45 -2.06 -2.79 -12.09
CA ALA A 45 -1.33 -1.58 -12.42
C ALA A 45 -0.34 -1.21 -11.32
N LEU A 46 -0.75 -1.36 -10.05
CA LEU A 46 0.14 -1.11 -8.93
C LEU A 46 1.27 -2.13 -8.87
N ALA A 47 0.97 -3.40 -9.13
CA ALA A 47 2.00 -4.44 -9.17
C ALA A 47 3.05 -4.13 -10.24
N ASN A 48 2.60 -3.64 -11.39
CA ASN A 48 3.50 -3.26 -12.46
C ASN A 48 4.39 -2.09 -12.03
N ARG A 49 3.82 -1.11 -11.34
CA ARG A 49 4.59 0.03 -10.83
C ARG A 49 5.62 -0.41 -9.81
N ILE A 50 5.23 -1.31 -8.90
CA ILE A 50 6.15 -1.83 -7.89
C ILE A 50 7.32 -2.53 -8.58
N HIS A 51 7.04 -3.33 -9.60
CA HIS A 51 8.08 -4.05 -10.31
C HIS A 51 9.03 -3.08 -11.03
N ASN A 52 8.50 -2.07 -11.68
CA ASN A 52 9.31 -1.17 -12.51
C ASN A 52 10.05 -0.11 -11.71
N SER A 53 9.46 0.35 -10.59
CA SER A 53 10.04 1.43 -9.79
C SER A 53 10.69 0.96 -8.51
N GLY A 54 10.54 -0.31 -8.17
CA GLY A 54 11.09 -0.85 -6.94
C GLY A 54 10.14 -0.74 -5.76
N GLN A 55 9.17 0.15 -5.81
CA GLN A 55 8.17 0.33 -4.76
C GLN A 55 7.03 1.17 -5.27
N ALA A 56 5.91 1.15 -4.56
CA ALA A 56 4.80 2.05 -4.83
C ALA A 56 4.00 2.28 -3.56
N ILE A 57 3.43 3.49 -3.46
CA ILE A 57 2.46 3.80 -2.42
C ILE A 57 1.14 3.21 -2.90
N VAL A 58 0.58 2.29 -2.13
CA VAL A 58 -0.66 1.63 -2.52
C VAL A 58 -1.88 2.20 -1.80
N TRP A 59 -1.66 2.91 -0.71
CA TRP A 59 -2.75 3.55 0.05
C TRP A 59 -2.16 4.60 0.96
N SER A 60 -2.94 5.65 1.25
CA SER A 60 -2.54 6.63 2.25
C SER A 60 -3.77 7.13 2.98
N GLY A 61 -3.60 7.51 4.23
CA GLY A 61 -4.70 8.00 5.05
C GLY A 61 -4.33 8.00 6.52
N GLN A 62 -5.33 7.81 7.36
CA GLN A 62 -5.14 7.85 8.80
C GLN A 62 -4.24 6.72 9.27
N LYS A 63 -3.51 6.99 10.34
CA LYS A 63 -2.51 6.07 10.85
C LYS A 63 -3.08 4.70 11.22
N GLU A 64 -4.21 4.67 11.90
CA GLU A 64 -4.79 3.40 12.34
C GLU A 64 -5.16 2.51 11.16
N LEU A 65 -5.74 3.10 10.13
CA LEU A 65 -6.08 2.34 8.92
C LEU A 65 -4.83 1.93 8.18
N ALA A 66 -3.84 2.80 8.13
CA ALA A 66 -2.57 2.48 7.47
C ALA A 66 -1.93 1.26 8.15
N GLU A 67 -1.91 1.24 9.48
CA GLU A 67 -1.36 0.11 10.24
C GLU A 67 -2.13 -1.17 9.95
N HIS A 68 -3.46 -1.07 9.89
CA HIS A 68 -4.30 -2.23 9.63
C HIS A 68 -4.02 -2.83 8.26
N TYR A 69 -4.00 -1.99 7.21
CA TYR A 69 -3.75 -2.47 5.86
C TYR A 69 -2.32 -2.97 5.71
N TRP A 70 -1.36 -2.27 6.32
CA TRP A 70 0.03 -2.69 6.31
C TRP A 70 0.18 -4.11 6.86
N GLU A 71 -0.46 -4.36 7.99
CA GLU A 71 -0.39 -5.66 8.63
C GLU A 71 -1.05 -6.73 7.79
N GLN A 72 -2.21 -6.42 7.22
CA GLN A 72 -2.94 -7.37 6.40
C GLN A 72 -2.18 -7.72 5.11
N LEU A 73 -1.61 -6.73 4.47
CA LEU A 73 -0.83 -6.98 3.25
C LEU A 73 0.41 -7.81 3.56
N GLY A 74 1.07 -7.52 4.68
CA GLY A 74 2.19 -8.34 5.12
C GLY A 74 1.77 -9.78 5.38
N GLY A 75 0.57 -9.97 5.89
CA GLY A 75 0.02 -11.29 6.12
C GLY A 75 -0.22 -12.09 4.85
N TYR A 76 -0.41 -11.40 3.73
CA TYR A 76 -0.52 -12.06 2.43
C TYR A 76 0.86 -12.36 1.83
N GLY A 77 1.92 -11.99 2.51
CA GLY A 77 3.27 -12.28 2.02
C GLY A 77 3.90 -11.18 1.20
N LEU A 78 3.28 -10.01 1.12
CA LEU A 78 3.90 -8.90 0.40
C LEU A 78 5.06 -8.33 1.22
N THR A 79 6.03 -7.78 0.53
CA THR A 79 7.18 -7.15 1.18
C THR A 79 6.84 -5.69 1.43
N MET A 80 6.75 -5.33 2.70
CA MET A 80 6.27 -4.01 3.10
C MET A 80 7.43 -3.14 3.58
N ALA A 81 7.43 -1.87 3.15
CA ALA A 81 8.32 -0.89 3.75
C ALA A 81 7.73 -0.45 5.10
N PRO A 82 8.54 0.14 5.98
CA PRO A 82 7.96 0.75 7.18
C PRO A 82 6.96 1.84 6.79
N LEU A 83 5.94 2.04 7.60
CA LEU A 83 4.96 3.09 7.34
C LEU A 83 5.66 4.45 7.36
N GLU A 84 5.26 5.31 6.43
CA GLU A 84 5.81 6.66 6.31
C GLU A 84 4.72 7.68 6.50
N GLN A 85 5.02 8.70 7.27
CA GLN A 85 4.11 9.83 7.38
C GLN A 85 4.50 10.85 6.31
N GLY A 86 3.55 11.25 5.52
CA GLY A 86 3.78 12.16 4.42
C GLY A 86 3.29 13.57 4.66
#